data_57b5ff4fb23f83f300e5bb81397eb2b0
#
_entry.id   57b5ff4fb23f83f300e5bb81397eb2b0
#
_cell.length_a   1.000
_cell.length_b   1.000
_cell.length_c   1.000
_cell.angle_alpha   90.00
_cell.angle_beta   90.00
_cell.angle_gamma   90.00
#
_symmetry.space_group_name_H-M   'P 1'
#
loop_
_entity.id
_entity.type
_entity.pdbx_description
1 polymer ?
#
loop_
_entity_poly.entity_id
_entity_poly.type
_entity_poly.pdbx_seq_one_letter_code
_entity_poly.pdbx_strand_id
1 'polypeptide(L)'
;METLFTKIINKEIPADIIFEDDLSLVFKDINPQAPTHLLIIPKKPIPKLSDASAEDKELLGHLMWVAGEVARDLGLEETFRLVTNNGAGAGQSVFHLHLHLLSGRPLQW
;
A
#
# COMPACT_ATOMS: atom_id res chain seq x y z
N MET A 1 12.39 -8.01 -9.81
CA MET A 1 13.15 -8.40 -8.62
C MET A 1 12.20 -8.81 -7.50
N GLU A 2 12.46 -9.91 -6.86
CA GLU A 2 11.61 -10.41 -5.80
C GLU A 2 11.88 -9.67 -4.48
N THR A 3 10.82 -9.27 -3.80
CA THR A 3 10.87 -8.65 -2.48
C THR A 3 9.98 -9.41 -1.53
N LEU A 4 9.95 -9.00 -0.27
CA LEU A 4 8.99 -9.50 0.71
C LEU A 4 7.55 -9.40 0.16
N PHE A 5 7.22 -8.31 -0.52
CA PHE A 5 5.86 -8.09 -1.01
C PHE A 5 5.52 -9.00 -2.20
N THR A 6 6.48 -9.30 -3.09
CA THR A 6 6.23 -10.29 -4.14
C THR A 6 5.90 -11.65 -3.55
N LYS A 7 6.57 -12.01 -2.46
CA LYS A 7 6.29 -13.28 -1.77
C LYS A 7 4.89 -13.29 -1.16
N ILE A 8 4.43 -12.17 -0.64
CA ILE A 8 3.06 -12.05 -0.12
C ILE A 8 2.05 -12.18 -1.25
N ILE A 9 2.29 -11.51 -2.39
CA ILE A 9 1.43 -11.59 -3.57
C ILE A 9 1.31 -13.04 -4.05
N ASN A 10 2.42 -13.77 -4.05
CA ASN A 10 2.47 -15.15 -4.52
C ASN A 10 2.02 -16.16 -3.46
N LYS A 11 1.59 -15.69 -2.29
CA LYS A 11 1.13 -16.54 -1.18
C LYS A 11 2.23 -17.46 -0.63
N GLU A 12 3.49 -17.06 -0.81
CA GLU A 12 4.64 -17.83 -0.30
C GLU A 12 4.89 -17.58 1.18
N ILE A 13 4.48 -16.41 1.67
CA ILE A 13 4.52 -16.08 3.10
C ILE A 13 3.16 -15.52 3.50
N PRO A 14 2.75 -15.69 4.77
CA PRO A 14 1.44 -15.25 5.21
C PRO A 14 1.38 -13.74 5.40
N ALA A 15 0.18 -13.18 5.25
CA ALA A 15 -0.13 -11.80 5.57
C ALA A 15 -1.63 -11.72 5.89
N ASP A 16 -2.01 -10.70 6.67
CA ASP A 16 -3.41 -10.47 6.99
C ASP A 16 -4.02 -9.63 5.87
N ILE A 17 -4.54 -10.31 4.85
CA ILE A 17 -5.07 -9.68 3.64
C ILE A 17 -6.46 -9.14 3.90
N ILE A 18 -6.65 -7.84 3.59
CA ILE A 18 -7.91 -7.12 3.78
C ILE A 18 -8.70 -7.07 2.47
N PHE A 19 -8.00 -6.96 1.34
CA PHE A 19 -8.62 -6.81 0.03
C PHE A 19 -7.65 -7.31 -1.04
N GLU A 20 -8.20 -7.87 -2.10
CA GLU A 20 -7.40 -8.31 -3.24
C GLU A 20 -8.26 -8.28 -4.51
N ASP A 21 -7.67 -7.78 -5.59
CA ASP A 21 -8.25 -7.88 -6.93
C ASP A 21 -7.15 -8.26 -7.91
N ASP A 22 -7.43 -8.21 -9.21
CA ASP A 22 -6.46 -8.60 -10.23
C ASP A 22 -5.22 -7.72 -10.27
N LEU A 23 -5.34 -6.48 -9.81
CA LEU A 23 -4.29 -5.47 -9.93
C LEU A 23 -3.60 -5.14 -8.62
N SER A 24 -4.23 -5.41 -7.49
CA SER A 24 -3.76 -4.91 -6.21
C SER A 24 -4.01 -5.85 -5.06
N LEU A 25 -3.32 -5.58 -3.96
CA LEU A 25 -3.43 -6.31 -2.70
C LEU A 25 -3.35 -5.31 -1.56
N VAL A 26 -4.18 -5.50 -0.54
CA VAL A 26 -4.15 -4.69 0.67
C VAL A 26 -4.00 -5.62 1.87
N PHE A 27 -3.03 -5.34 2.74
CA PHE A 27 -2.78 -6.17 3.92
C PHE A 27 -2.32 -5.30 5.08
N LYS A 28 -2.43 -5.84 6.30
CA LYS A 28 -2.02 -5.13 7.51
C LYS A 28 -0.51 -5.08 7.63
N ASP A 29 0.02 -3.91 8.03
CA ASP A 29 1.44 -3.78 8.35
C ASP A 29 1.70 -4.52 9.66
N ILE A 30 2.77 -5.32 9.71
CA ILE A 30 3.12 -6.10 10.90
C ILE A 30 3.74 -5.25 12.00
N ASN A 31 4.18 -4.02 11.67
CA ASN A 31 4.69 -3.04 12.63
C ASN A 31 3.85 -1.78 12.57
N PRO A 32 2.58 -1.84 13.01
CA PRO A 32 1.66 -0.73 12.81
C PRO A 32 2.10 0.53 13.56
N GLN A 33 2.02 1.66 12.87
CA GLN A 33 2.32 2.98 13.41
C GLN A 33 1.05 3.72 13.83
N ALA A 34 -0.10 3.09 13.70
CA ALA A 34 -1.40 3.61 14.08
C ALA A 34 -2.34 2.42 14.33
N PRO A 35 -3.47 2.62 15.02
CA PRO A 35 -4.46 1.54 15.23
C PRO A 35 -4.89 0.86 13.95
N THR A 36 -5.02 1.63 12.86
CA THR A 36 -5.16 1.07 11.52
C THR A 36 -3.95 1.47 10.71
N HIS A 37 -3.22 0.49 10.21
CA HIS A 37 -2.06 0.71 9.34
C HIS A 37 -2.05 -0.39 8.28
N LEU A 38 -2.47 -0.01 7.07
CA LEU A 38 -2.58 -0.92 5.93
C LEU A 38 -1.54 -0.56 4.88
N LEU A 39 -1.15 -1.55 4.10
CA LEU A 39 -0.30 -1.38 2.93
C LEU A 39 -1.12 -1.73 1.70
N ILE A 40 -1.10 -0.84 0.70
CA ILE A 40 -1.79 -1.02 -0.58
C ILE A 40 -0.71 -1.12 -1.63
N ILE A 41 -0.66 -2.26 -2.32
CA ILE A 41 0.40 -2.53 -3.29
C ILE A 41 -0.19 -2.95 -4.64
N PRO A 42 0.48 -2.59 -5.74
CA PRO A 42 0.16 -3.17 -7.04
C PRO A 42 0.74 -4.58 -7.12
N LYS A 43 0.10 -5.46 -7.87
CA LYS A 43 0.68 -6.78 -8.15
C LYS A 43 1.86 -6.66 -9.12
N LYS A 44 1.84 -5.64 -9.98
CA LYS A 44 2.98 -5.33 -10.85
C LYS A 44 4.16 -4.86 -9.99
N PRO A 45 5.36 -5.44 -10.16
CA PRO A 45 6.51 -5.09 -9.31
C PRO A 45 7.20 -3.80 -9.77
N ILE A 46 6.62 -2.65 -9.44
CA ILE A 46 7.23 -1.33 -9.65
C ILE A 46 8.03 -1.03 -8.38
N PRO A 47 9.36 -0.84 -8.45
CA PRO A 47 10.17 -0.68 -7.24
C PRO A 47 9.82 0.55 -6.42
N LYS A 48 9.65 1.71 -7.05
CA LYS A 48 9.28 2.96 -6.38
C LYS A 48 8.48 3.83 -7.35
N LEU A 49 7.80 4.83 -6.84
CA LEU A 49 6.90 5.66 -7.63
C LEU A 49 7.60 6.28 -8.84
N SER A 50 8.84 6.76 -8.67
CA SER A 50 9.57 7.39 -9.77
C SER A 50 9.98 6.43 -10.87
N ASP A 51 9.86 5.13 -10.66
CA ASP A 51 10.10 4.11 -11.69
C ASP A 51 8.84 3.78 -12.50
N ALA A 52 7.69 4.33 -12.11
CA ALA A 52 6.46 4.16 -12.89
C ALA A 52 6.56 4.92 -14.20
N SER A 53 5.93 4.40 -15.25
CA SER A 53 5.90 5.02 -16.57
C SER A 53 4.49 5.49 -16.90
N ALA A 54 4.33 6.11 -18.06
CA ALA A 54 3.03 6.57 -18.53
C ALA A 54 2.00 5.45 -18.66
N GLU A 55 2.44 4.23 -18.93
CA GLU A 55 1.53 3.08 -19.03
C GLU A 55 1.02 2.61 -17.68
N ASP A 56 1.58 3.12 -16.58
CA ASP A 56 1.16 2.78 -15.22
C ASP A 56 0.12 3.76 -14.65
N LYS A 57 -0.28 4.77 -15.42
CA LYS A 57 -1.22 5.79 -14.93
C LYS A 57 -2.52 5.21 -14.39
N GLU A 58 -3.12 4.29 -15.13
CA GLU A 58 -4.38 3.68 -14.70
C GLU A 58 -4.18 2.85 -13.44
N LEU A 59 -3.08 2.12 -13.35
CA LEU A 59 -2.75 1.33 -12.17
C LEU A 59 -2.59 2.22 -10.95
N LEU A 60 -1.86 3.32 -11.07
CA LEU A 60 -1.66 4.26 -9.96
C LEU A 60 -2.99 4.85 -9.49
N GLY A 61 -3.85 5.24 -10.43
CA GLY A 61 -5.20 5.70 -10.10
C GLY A 61 -6.02 4.62 -9.43
N HIS A 62 -5.88 3.37 -9.86
CA HIS A 62 -6.57 2.24 -9.26
C HIS A 62 -6.17 2.06 -7.80
N LEU A 63 -4.88 2.20 -7.47
CA LEU A 63 -4.41 2.08 -6.08
C LEU A 63 -5.04 3.15 -5.19
N MET A 64 -5.15 4.38 -5.69
CA MET A 64 -5.79 5.46 -4.95
C MET A 64 -7.28 5.17 -4.74
N TRP A 65 -7.96 4.67 -5.77
CA TRP A 65 -9.37 4.30 -5.66
C TRP A 65 -9.58 3.18 -4.64
N VAL A 66 -8.73 2.15 -4.68
CA VAL A 66 -8.79 1.04 -3.72
C VAL A 66 -8.61 1.54 -2.29
N ALA A 67 -7.69 2.49 -2.08
CA ALA A 67 -7.49 3.08 -0.75
C ALA A 67 -8.78 3.69 -0.21
N GLY A 68 -9.49 4.45 -1.03
CA GLY A 68 -10.77 5.03 -0.65
C GLY A 68 -11.84 3.99 -0.37
N GLU A 69 -11.89 2.93 -1.20
CA GLU A 69 -12.86 1.85 -1.02
C GLU A 69 -12.62 1.09 0.29
N VAL A 70 -11.38 0.73 0.56
CA VAL A 70 -11.03 0.00 1.79
C VAL A 70 -11.31 0.87 3.01
N ALA A 71 -10.96 2.16 2.96
CA ALA A 71 -11.25 3.08 4.06
C ALA A 71 -12.75 3.12 4.33
N ARG A 72 -13.56 3.19 3.29
CA ARG A 72 -15.02 3.22 3.42
C ARG A 72 -15.56 1.94 4.05
N ASP A 73 -15.05 0.78 3.59
CA ASP A 73 -15.46 -0.52 4.10
C ASP A 73 -15.12 -0.68 5.58
N LEU A 74 -14.07 -0.03 6.05
CA LEU A 74 -13.63 -0.09 7.45
C LEU A 74 -14.22 1.04 8.31
N GLY A 75 -15.07 1.90 7.73
CA GLY A 75 -15.66 3.03 8.45
C GLY A 75 -14.69 4.15 8.73
N LEU A 76 -13.64 4.30 7.93
CA LEU A 76 -12.57 5.28 8.11
C LEU A 76 -12.63 6.42 7.10
N GLU A 77 -13.71 6.51 6.32
CA GLU A 77 -13.78 7.43 5.18
C GLU A 77 -13.59 8.90 5.54
N GLU A 78 -13.87 9.28 6.80
CA GLU A 78 -13.75 10.67 7.20
C GLU A 78 -12.34 11.10 7.60
N THR A 79 -11.48 10.14 7.97
CA THR A 79 -10.16 10.50 8.49
C THR A 79 -9.15 9.40 8.28
N PHE A 80 -8.27 9.59 7.34
CA PHE A 80 -7.10 8.73 7.18
C PHE A 80 -6.02 9.48 6.41
N ARG A 81 -4.81 8.97 6.48
CA ARG A 81 -3.66 9.52 5.76
C ARG A 81 -3.12 8.47 4.81
N LEU A 82 -2.78 8.88 3.60
CA LEU A 82 -2.02 8.05 2.66
C LEU A 82 -0.62 8.60 2.54
N VAL A 83 0.36 7.71 2.59
CA VAL A 83 1.77 8.06 2.44
C VAL A 83 2.41 7.07 1.48
N THR A 84 3.22 7.57 0.55
CA THR A 84 4.15 6.73 -0.19
C THR A 84 5.54 7.33 -0.06
N ASN A 85 6.53 6.49 0.25
CA ASN A 85 7.91 6.90 0.38
C ASN A 85 8.65 6.44 -0.88
N ASN A 86 9.36 7.35 -1.52
CA ASN A 86 10.11 7.06 -2.73
C ASN A 86 11.60 7.08 -2.43
N GLY A 87 12.21 5.90 -2.37
CA GLY A 87 13.63 5.77 -2.13
C GLY A 87 14.02 5.63 -0.67
N ALA A 88 15.17 5.03 -0.42
CA ALA A 88 15.66 4.75 0.92
C ALA A 88 15.79 6.02 1.76
N GLY A 89 16.25 7.13 1.15
CA GLY A 89 16.43 8.39 1.86
C GLY A 89 15.15 9.01 2.38
N ALA A 90 13.99 8.58 1.84
CA ALA A 90 12.68 9.04 2.29
C ALA A 90 11.99 8.02 3.20
N GLY A 91 12.68 6.92 3.54
CA GLY A 91 12.13 5.92 4.44
C GLY A 91 11.56 4.68 3.77
N GLN A 92 11.74 4.52 2.46
CA GLN A 92 11.30 3.31 1.79
C GLN A 92 12.23 2.15 2.14
N SER A 93 11.69 1.10 2.76
CA SER A 93 12.47 -0.06 3.17
C SER A 93 12.25 -1.29 2.30
N VAL A 94 11.11 -1.38 1.63
CA VAL A 94 10.82 -2.46 0.67
C VAL A 94 10.66 -1.84 -0.71
N PHE A 95 11.43 -2.34 -1.69
CA PHE A 95 11.43 -1.76 -3.04
C PHE A 95 10.43 -2.46 -3.93
N HIS A 96 9.19 -2.34 -3.52
CA HIS A 96 7.97 -2.64 -4.24
C HIS A 96 7.00 -1.53 -3.82
N LEU A 97 6.62 -0.69 -4.76
CA LEU A 97 5.74 0.47 -4.54
C LEU A 97 4.60 0.13 -3.59
N HIS A 98 4.39 0.96 -2.58
CA HIS A 98 3.27 0.78 -1.67
C HIS A 98 2.80 2.11 -1.09
N LEU A 99 1.50 2.13 -0.77
CA LEU A 99 0.88 3.24 -0.05
C LEU A 99 0.61 2.77 1.37
N HIS A 100 0.96 3.60 2.35
CA HIS A 100 0.53 3.37 3.73
C HIS A 100 -0.80 4.07 3.94
N LEU A 101 -1.77 3.38 4.50
CA LEU A 101 -3.02 3.96 4.97
C LEU A 101 -3.01 3.93 6.49
N LEU A 102 -3.08 5.09 7.11
CA LEU A 102 -2.96 5.25 8.57
C LEU A 102 -4.19 5.96 9.10
N SER A 103 -4.72 5.45 10.21
CA SER A 103 -5.87 6.07 10.86
C SER A 103 -5.98 5.61 12.32
N GLY A 104 -6.79 6.33 13.11
CA GLY A 104 -7.12 5.92 14.47
C GLY A 104 -6.38 6.66 15.56
N ARG A 105 -5.51 7.62 15.20
CA ARG A 105 -4.85 8.53 16.13
C ARG A 105 -4.55 9.84 15.44
N PRO A 106 -4.27 10.92 16.19
CA PRO A 106 -3.80 12.17 15.57
C PRO A 106 -2.51 11.92 14.80
N LEU A 107 -2.49 12.36 13.54
CA LEU A 107 -1.34 12.20 12.66
C LEU A 107 -0.81 13.59 12.33
N GLN A 108 0.47 13.79 12.57
CA GLN A 108 1.14 15.06 12.30
C GLN A 108 2.29 14.83 11.34
N TRP A 109 2.68 15.90 10.68
CA TRP A 109 3.83 15.86 9.77
C TRP A 109 5.13 15.58 10.47
#